data_785737b132c8d5fc4e3d374a06a1872a
#
_entry.id   785737b132c8d5fc4e3d374a06a1872a
#
_cell.length_a   1.000
_cell.length_b   1.000
_cell.length_c   1.000
_cell.angle_alpha   90.00
_cell.angle_beta   90.00
_cell.angle_gamma   90.00
#
_symmetry.space_group_name_H-M   'P 1'
#
loop_
_entity.id
_entity.type
_entity.pdbx_description
1 polymer ?
#
loop_
_entity_poly.entity_id
_entity_poly.type
_entity_poly.pdbx_seq_one_letter_code
_entity_poly.pdbx_strand_id
1 'polypeptide(L)'
;MSEFINKLEKYMDAGIPMVYVDTWEDDRIVGELAEMSRRRNKEAVEWCVRGAVEWNTRDARTLDSVRAGTLPETLDFLLSDIEDSLNNHIVILREVQYYLETSEVISRLKYIAQQINNGSIIDCIIVMIAPLGRIPKELEAYITIMEPDYLSKEDLREKITSICLENGVNVPSDALMFRLQMLLAGLSVTEVENILRLAIANDGALDASDIPMMVKQKQQMIKKSGILEMVQAKEKLADIGGLENLKEWLADKNYIFQNIEDAENFGVNIPKGVLIAGMPGCGKSLTAKAAAKTFEMPLLRMDMGKIGRASCRERV
;
A
#
# COMPACT_ATOMS: atom_id res chain seq x y z
N MET A 1 -9.78 -9.76 8.32
CA MET A 1 -10.49 -8.89 7.35
C MET A 1 -9.80 -7.56 7.40
N SER A 2 -9.36 -7.01 6.26
CA SER A 2 -8.61 -5.75 6.23
C SER A 2 -9.48 -4.58 6.74
N GLU A 3 -8.86 -3.60 7.39
CA GLU A 3 -9.54 -2.38 7.83
C GLU A 3 -10.10 -1.62 6.61
N PHE A 4 -9.39 -1.71 5.49
CA PHE A 4 -9.79 -1.19 4.19
C PHE A 4 -11.18 -1.69 3.77
N ILE A 5 -11.41 -3.02 3.77
CA ILE A 5 -12.72 -3.60 3.37
C ILE A 5 -13.83 -3.17 4.34
N ASN A 6 -13.56 -3.17 5.65
CA ASN A 6 -14.53 -2.70 6.63
C ASN A 6 -14.96 -1.24 6.40
N LYS A 7 -14.02 -0.39 5.99
CA LYS A 7 -14.28 1.01 5.67
C LYS A 7 -15.06 1.15 4.37
N LEU A 8 -14.70 0.36 3.36
CA LEU A 8 -15.40 0.35 2.07
C LEU A 8 -16.87 -0.09 2.23
N GLU A 9 -17.13 -1.11 3.05
CA GLU A 9 -18.50 -1.53 3.36
C GLU A 9 -19.32 -0.42 4.02
N LYS A 10 -18.73 0.30 4.96
CA LYS A 10 -19.40 1.47 5.56
C LYS A 10 -19.71 2.55 4.55
N TYR A 11 -18.81 2.78 3.57
CA TYR A 11 -19.06 3.76 2.51
C TYR A 11 -20.19 3.32 1.59
N MET A 12 -20.26 2.04 1.25
CA MET A 12 -21.35 1.48 0.46
C MET A 12 -22.68 1.58 1.22
N ASP A 13 -22.70 1.21 2.51
CA ASP A 13 -23.90 1.32 3.36
C ASP A 13 -24.37 2.79 3.54
N ALA A 14 -23.43 3.74 3.46
CA ALA A 14 -23.71 5.17 3.52
C ALA A 14 -24.15 5.76 2.17
N GLY A 15 -24.21 4.96 1.08
CA GLY A 15 -24.58 5.43 -0.25
C GLY A 15 -23.54 6.30 -0.93
N ILE A 16 -22.24 6.16 -0.56
CA ILE A 16 -21.15 6.86 -1.27
C ILE A 16 -21.02 6.24 -2.66
N PRO A 17 -21.16 7.05 -3.74
CA PRO A 17 -21.27 6.49 -5.07
C PRO A 17 -19.96 5.97 -5.64
N MET A 18 -18.83 6.64 -5.32
CA MET A 18 -17.53 6.31 -5.93
C MET A 18 -16.40 6.36 -4.89
N VAL A 19 -15.54 5.36 -4.95
CA VAL A 19 -14.30 5.28 -4.18
C VAL A 19 -13.12 5.14 -5.14
N TYR A 20 -12.11 5.98 -4.96
CA TYR A 20 -10.85 5.88 -5.67
C TYR A 20 -9.80 5.26 -4.74
N VAL A 21 -9.33 4.09 -5.07
CA VAL A 21 -8.31 3.35 -4.31
C VAL A 21 -6.95 3.67 -4.89
N ASP A 22 -6.17 4.46 -4.16
CA ASP A 22 -4.81 4.84 -4.55
C ASP A 22 -3.83 3.69 -4.29
N THR A 23 -3.60 2.90 -5.31
CA THR A 23 -2.69 1.76 -5.20
C THR A 23 -2.21 1.27 -6.57
N TRP A 24 -1.03 0.62 -6.55
CA TRP A 24 -0.48 -0.17 -7.66
C TRP A 24 -0.83 -1.66 -7.55
N GLU A 25 -1.42 -2.07 -6.43
CA GLU A 25 -1.74 -3.47 -6.12
C GLU A 25 -3.19 -3.81 -6.50
N ASP A 26 -3.53 -3.58 -7.74
CA ASP A 26 -4.90 -3.77 -8.23
C ASP A 26 -5.39 -5.22 -8.08
N ASP A 27 -4.56 -6.22 -8.35
CA ASP A 27 -4.94 -7.65 -8.19
C ASP A 27 -5.25 -8.02 -6.73
N ARG A 28 -4.53 -7.45 -5.76
CA ARG A 28 -4.82 -7.64 -4.33
C ARG A 28 -6.20 -7.08 -3.99
N ILE A 29 -6.44 -5.83 -4.35
CA ILE A 29 -7.72 -5.17 -4.07
C ILE A 29 -8.88 -5.89 -4.75
N VAL A 30 -8.70 -6.29 -6.00
CA VAL A 30 -9.69 -7.10 -6.74
C VAL A 30 -9.99 -8.40 -6.00
N GLY A 31 -8.98 -9.10 -5.47
CA GLY A 31 -9.16 -10.30 -4.64
C GLY A 31 -9.97 -10.04 -3.36
N GLU A 32 -9.67 -8.96 -2.63
CA GLU A 32 -10.40 -8.55 -1.42
C GLU A 32 -11.85 -8.15 -1.75
N LEU A 33 -12.08 -7.47 -2.87
CA LEU A 33 -13.43 -7.12 -3.35
C LEU A 33 -14.23 -8.35 -3.76
N ALA A 34 -13.59 -9.36 -4.37
CA ALA A 34 -14.25 -10.62 -4.72
C ALA A 34 -14.74 -11.36 -3.48
N GLU A 35 -13.96 -11.36 -2.42
CA GLU A 35 -14.36 -11.97 -1.15
C GLU A 35 -15.50 -11.19 -0.49
N MET A 36 -15.43 -9.85 -0.49
CA MET A 36 -16.49 -8.98 0.00
C MET A 36 -17.80 -9.18 -0.78
N SER A 37 -17.74 -9.24 -2.12
CA SER A 37 -18.89 -9.47 -2.99
C SER A 37 -19.59 -10.79 -2.65
N ARG A 38 -18.83 -11.89 -2.54
CA ARG A 38 -19.36 -13.20 -2.15
C ARG A 38 -20.04 -13.19 -0.79
N ARG A 39 -19.40 -12.56 0.21
CA ARG A 39 -19.92 -12.48 1.58
C ARG A 39 -21.23 -11.69 1.65
N ARG A 40 -21.32 -10.60 0.92
CA ARG A 40 -22.51 -9.73 0.90
C ARG A 40 -23.55 -10.14 -0.15
N ASN A 41 -23.32 -11.23 -0.85
CA ASN A 41 -24.18 -11.72 -1.95
C ASN A 41 -24.45 -10.61 -2.99
N LYS A 42 -23.38 -9.94 -3.40
CA LYS A 42 -23.42 -8.89 -4.43
C LYS A 42 -22.88 -9.38 -5.74
N GLU A 43 -23.45 -8.85 -6.81
CA GLU A 43 -22.88 -9.01 -8.14
C GLU A 43 -21.76 -7.99 -8.36
N ALA A 44 -20.82 -8.31 -9.23
CA ALA A 44 -19.73 -7.39 -9.54
C ALA A 44 -19.40 -7.39 -11.03
N VAL A 45 -19.11 -6.22 -11.54
CA VAL A 45 -18.58 -6.02 -12.89
C VAL A 45 -17.18 -5.43 -12.77
N GLU A 46 -16.20 -6.13 -13.31
CA GLU A 46 -14.80 -5.65 -13.39
C GLU A 46 -14.50 -5.23 -14.82
N TRP A 47 -14.02 -4.03 -14.99
CA TRP A 47 -13.48 -3.53 -16.24
C TRP A 47 -11.97 -3.30 -16.14
N CYS A 48 -11.26 -3.73 -17.18
CA CYS A 48 -9.85 -3.40 -17.40
C CYS A 48 -9.61 -3.18 -18.91
N VAL A 49 -8.40 -2.82 -19.28
CA VAL A 49 -7.99 -2.60 -20.68
C VAL A 49 -8.33 -3.78 -21.63
N ARG A 50 -8.48 -4.99 -21.10
CA ARG A 50 -8.86 -6.19 -21.86
C ARG A 50 -10.38 -6.37 -22.04
N GLY A 51 -11.19 -5.48 -21.46
CA GLY A 51 -12.65 -5.52 -21.53
C GLY A 51 -13.30 -5.71 -20.16
N ALA A 52 -14.61 -5.88 -20.15
CA ALA A 52 -15.42 -6.05 -18.96
C ALA A 52 -15.70 -7.55 -18.67
N VAL A 53 -15.70 -7.91 -17.39
CA VAL A 53 -15.99 -9.25 -16.88
C VAL A 53 -17.05 -9.14 -15.79
N GLU A 54 -18.13 -9.89 -15.91
CA GLU A 54 -19.13 -10.05 -14.85
C GLU A 54 -18.71 -11.18 -13.90
N TRP A 55 -18.85 -10.97 -12.60
CA TRP A 55 -18.57 -11.98 -11.60
C TRP A 55 -19.88 -12.66 -11.16
N ASN A 56 -19.86 -13.98 -11.15
CA ASN A 56 -20.94 -14.73 -10.52
C ASN A 56 -20.66 -14.86 -9.01
N THR A 57 -21.63 -14.52 -8.18
CA THR A 57 -21.53 -14.61 -6.71
C THR A 57 -21.32 -16.04 -6.20
N ARG A 58 -21.66 -17.08 -6.97
CA ARG A 58 -21.53 -18.49 -6.58
C ARG A 58 -20.19 -19.11 -6.94
N ASP A 59 -19.59 -18.65 -8.02
CA ASP A 59 -18.28 -19.11 -8.49
C ASP A 59 -17.33 -17.92 -8.63
N ALA A 60 -16.14 -18.06 -8.07
CA ALA A 60 -15.14 -17.04 -8.22
C ALA A 60 -14.85 -16.80 -9.70
N ARG A 61 -15.14 -15.58 -10.19
CA ARG A 61 -14.68 -15.04 -11.46
C ARG A 61 -14.85 -16.00 -12.64
N THR A 62 -16.07 -16.14 -13.16
CA THR A 62 -16.28 -16.85 -14.42
C THR A 62 -15.86 -15.97 -15.60
N LEU A 63 -14.98 -16.51 -16.45
CA LEU A 63 -14.52 -15.85 -17.69
C LEU A 63 -15.57 -15.91 -18.82
N ASP A 64 -16.78 -16.44 -18.54
CA ASP A 64 -17.76 -16.79 -19.57
C ASP A 64 -18.45 -15.58 -20.21
N SER A 65 -18.35 -14.39 -19.60
CA SER A 65 -18.97 -13.17 -20.13
C SER A 65 -17.97 -12.03 -20.36
N VAL A 66 -16.78 -12.32 -20.92
CA VAL A 66 -15.86 -11.26 -21.33
C VAL A 66 -16.49 -10.47 -22.49
N ARG A 67 -17.06 -9.32 -22.17
CA ARG A 67 -17.45 -8.36 -23.21
C ARG A 67 -16.24 -7.51 -23.55
N ALA A 68 -15.67 -7.73 -24.72
CA ALA A 68 -14.66 -6.83 -25.25
C ALA A 68 -15.33 -5.48 -25.52
N GLY A 69 -14.90 -4.43 -24.78
CA GLY A 69 -15.43 -3.09 -24.96
C GLY A 69 -14.49 -2.05 -24.33
N THR A 70 -14.53 -0.86 -24.88
CA THR A 70 -13.90 0.30 -24.28
C THR A 70 -14.63 0.67 -22.98
N LEU A 71 -14.00 1.46 -22.12
CA LEU A 71 -14.66 1.93 -20.89
C LEU A 71 -15.97 2.70 -21.18
N PRO A 72 -16.05 3.62 -22.17
CA PRO A 72 -17.32 4.25 -22.55
C PRO A 72 -18.41 3.25 -22.93
N GLU A 73 -18.10 2.23 -23.74
CA GLU A 73 -19.06 1.20 -24.15
C GLU A 73 -19.53 0.34 -22.98
N THR A 74 -18.64 0.04 -22.05
CA THR A 74 -18.99 -0.67 -20.82
C THR A 74 -19.92 0.17 -19.94
N LEU A 75 -19.62 1.46 -19.78
CA LEU A 75 -20.50 2.37 -19.04
C LEU A 75 -21.85 2.57 -19.73
N ASP A 76 -21.91 2.63 -21.05
CA ASP A 76 -23.16 2.68 -21.83
C ASP A 76 -23.98 1.39 -21.65
N PHE A 77 -23.33 0.24 -21.61
CA PHE A 77 -23.99 -1.03 -21.31
C PHE A 77 -24.62 -1.03 -19.92
N LEU A 78 -23.87 -0.60 -18.88
CA LEU A 78 -24.39 -0.48 -17.51
C LEU A 78 -25.55 0.52 -17.41
N LEU A 79 -25.55 1.54 -18.26
CA LEU A 79 -26.60 2.55 -18.30
C LEU A 79 -27.83 2.13 -19.13
N SER A 80 -27.70 1.12 -20.01
CA SER A 80 -28.81 0.66 -20.86
C SER A 80 -29.91 -0.03 -20.06
N ASP A 81 -29.56 -0.67 -18.95
CA ASP A 81 -30.48 -1.28 -17.99
C ASP A 81 -29.98 -1.02 -16.57
N ILE A 82 -30.27 0.17 -16.10
CA ILE A 82 -29.72 0.69 -14.83
C ILE A 82 -30.14 -0.17 -13.64
N GLU A 83 -31.40 -0.66 -13.62
CA GLU A 83 -31.92 -1.41 -12.49
C GLU A 83 -31.27 -2.80 -12.39
N ASP A 84 -31.20 -3.53 -13.49
CA ASP A 84 -30.62 -4.87 -13.50
C ASP A 84 -29.08 -4.88 -13.45
N SER A 85 -28.45 -3.87 -14.07
CA SER A 85 -26.99 -3.84 -14.19
C SER A 85 -26.26 -3.16 -13.02
N LEU A 86 -26.93 -2.36 -12.19
CA LEU A 86 -26.29 -1.55 -11.16
C LEU A 86 -26.87 -1.76 -9.76
N ASN A 87 -28.14 -2.15 -9.60
CA ASN A 87 -28.66 -2.44 -8.27
C ASN A 87 -27.95 -3.65 -7.67
N ASN A 88 -27.53 -3.53 -6.41
CA ASN A 88 -26.80 -4.58 -5.69
C ASN A 88 -25.44 -4.95 -6.31
N HIS A 89 -24.79 -4.04 -7.04
CA HIS A 89 -23.54 -4.28 -7.77
C HIS A 89 -22.34 -3.54 -7.18
N ILE A 90 -21.17 -4.14 -7.38
CA ILE A 90 -19.88 -3.48 -7.23
C ILE A 90 -19.26 -3.33 -8.61
N VAL A 91 -19.09 -2.09 -9.06
CA VAL A 91 -18.43 -1.81 -10.34
C VAL A 91 -16.98 -1.50 -10.09
N ILE A 92 -16.08 -2.33 -10.61
CA ILE A 92 -14.64 -2.25 -10.41
C ILE A 92 -13.99 -1.75 -11.69
N LEU A 93 -13.35 -0.61 -11.64
CA LEU A 93 -12.67 0.00 -12.78
C LEU A 93 -11.15 0.03 -12.51
N ARG A 94 -10.40 -0.78 -13.25
CA ARG A 94 -8.94 -0.87 -13.11
C ARG A 94 -8.25 0.10 -14.07
N GLU A 95 -7.13 0.68 -13.63
CA GLU A 95 -6.27 1.59 -14.43
C GLU A 95 -7.04 2.75 -15.07
N VAL A 96 -8.08 3.23 -14.39
CA VAL A 96 -9.02 4.24 -14.90
C VAL A 96 -8.40 5.63 -15.07
N GLN A 97 -7.24 5.90 -14.45
CA GLN A 97 -6.60 7.23 -14.43
C GLN A 97 -6.37 7.81 -15.84
N TYR A 98 -6.14 6.97 -16.84
CA TYR A 98 -5.95 7.41 -18.23
C TYR A 98 -7.26 7.77 -18.95
N TYR A 99 -8.39 7.36 -18.41
CA TYR A 99 -9.72 7.58 -18.99
C TYR A 99 -10.48 8.72 -18.32
N LEU A 100 -10.06 9.14 -17.13
CA LEU A 100 -10.69 10.25 -16.38
C LEU A 100 -10.47 11.63 -17.01
N GLU A 101 -9.68 11.74 -18.06
CA GLU A 101 -9.55 12.97 -18.86
C GLU A 101 -10.56 13.06 -20.02
N THR A 102 -11.28 11.96 -20.28
CA THR A 102 -12.23 11.86 -21.39
C THR A 102 -13.62 12.35 -20.96
N SER A 103 -14.14 13.37 -21.63
CA SER A 103 -15.46 13.96 -21.28
C SER A 103 -16.61 12.95 -21.32
N GLU A 104 -16.52 11.96 -22.21
CA GLU A 104 -17.49 10.87 -22.33
C GLU A 104 -17.54 9.99 -21.09
N VAL A 105 -16.39 9.61 -20.53
CA VAL A 105 -16.29 8.81 -19.30
C VAL A 105 -16.75 9.64 -18.11
N ILE A 106 -16.29 10.88 -17.99
CA ILE A 106 -16.64 11.77 -16.90
C ILE A 106 -18.16 11.96 -16.82
N SER A 107 -18.82 12.22 -17.95
CA SER A 107 -20.27 12.45 -18.00
C SER A 107 -21.07 11.24 -17.55
N ARG A 108 -20.66 10.03 -17.98
CA ARG A 108 -21.32 8.77 -17.61
C ARG A 108 -21.14 8.45 -16.13
N LEU A 109 -19.92 8.54 -15.62
CA LEU A 109 -19.62 8.32 -14.19
C LEU A 109 -20.40 9.32 -13.31
N LYS A 110 -20.44 10.59 -13.71
CA LYS A 110 -21.22 11.61 -13.02
C LYS A 110 -22.71 11.27 -13.00
N TYR A 111 -23.24 10.82 -14.12
CA TYR A 111 -24.66 10.42 -14.21
C TYR A 111 -24.95 9.23 -13.27
N ILE A 112 -24.13 8.17 -13.28
CA ILE A 112 -24.30 7.03 -12.37
C ILE A 112 -24.23 7.49 -10.91
N ALA A 113 -23.27 8.34 -10.56
CA ALA A 113 -23.14 8.87 -9.21
C ALA A 113 -24.39 9.67 -8.76
N GLN A 114 -24.97 10.42 -9.67
CA GLN A 114 -26.22 11.15 -9.40
C GLN A 114 -27.40 10.19 -9.18
N GLN A 115 -27.49 9.09 -9.94
CA GLN A 115 -28.53 8.07 -9.77
C GLN A 115 -28.39 7.32 -8.43
N ILE A 116 -27.17 7.06 -7.99
CA ILE A 116 -26.93 6.48 -6.65
C ILE A 116 -27.33 7.48 -5.56
N ASN A 117 -26.94 8.76 -5.66
CA ASN A 117 -27.24 9.78 -4.67
C ASN A 117 -28.74 10.11 -4.56
N ASN A 118 -29.50 10.01 -5.64
CA ASN A 118 -30.94 10.26 -5.61
C ASN A 118 -31.77 9.01 -5.28
N GLY A 119 -31.11 7.85 -5.06
CA GLY A 119 -31.77 6.59 -4.69
C GLY A 119 -32.42 5.84 -5.84
N SER A 120 -32.17 6.22 -7.10
CA SER A 120 -32.62 5.44 -8.28
C SER A 120 -31.82 4.15 -8.46
N ILE A 121 -30.56 4.15 -8.04
CA ILE A 121 -29.69 2.99 -7.95
C ILE A 121 -29.45 2.70 -6.47
N ILE A 122 -29.77 1.49 -6.05
CA ILE A 122 -29.70 1.08 -4.65
C ILE A 122 -28.54 0.10 -4.46
N ASP A 123 -27.77 0.31 -3.38
CA ASP A 123 -26.76 -0.63 -2.91
C ASP A 123 -25.65 -0.91 -3.95
N CYS A 124 -25.24 0.15 -4.65
CA CYS A 124 -24.18 0.14 -5.66
C CYS A 124 -23.01 1.02 -5.24
N ILE A 125 -21.81 0.60 -5.59
CA ILE A 125 -20.59 1.39 -5.43
C ILE A 125 -19.67 1.20 -6.63
N ILE A 126 -19.05 2.28 -7.10
CA ILE A 126 -18.00 2.22 -8.11
C ILE A 126 -16.65 2.31 -7.41
N VAL A 127 -15.81 1.30 -7.58
CA VAL A 127 -14.44 1.22 -7.03
C VAL A 127 -13.45 1.40 -8.17
N MET A 128 -12.78 2.53 -8.19
CA MET A 128 -11.71 2.85 -9.14
C MET A 128 -10.38 2.49 -8.52
N ILE A 129 -9.60 1.62 -9.17
CA ILE A 129 -8.31 1.14 -8.65
C ILE A 129 -7.22 1.62 -9.60
N ALA A 130 -6.41 2.55 -9.12
CA ALA A 130 -5.27 3.07 -9.87
C ALA A 130 -4.37 3.90 -8.96
N PRO A 131 -3.10 4.11 -9.32
CA PRO A 131 -2.28 5.14 -8.68
C PRO A 131 -2.94 6.50 -8.82
N LEU A 132 -2.86 7.31 -7.76
CA LEU A 132 -3.53 8.60 -7.72
C LEU A 132 -3.07 9.50 -8.85
N GLY A 133 -3.99 9.75 -9.77
CA GLY A 133 -3.85 10.68 -10.88
C GLY A 133 -4.65 11.97 -10.63
N ARG A 134 -4.90 12.70 -11.69
CA ARG A 134 -5.73 13.89 -11.65
C ARG A 134 -7.21 13.49 -11.63
N ILE A 135 -7.91 13.83 -10.56
CA ILE A 135 -9.36 13.68 -10.48
C ILE A 135 -10.02 14.91 -11.13
N PRO A 136 -10.94 14.71 -12.09
CA PRO A 136 -11.68 15.82 -12.70
C PRO A 136 -12.53 16.53 -11.66
N LYS A 137 -12.61 17.86 -11.77
CA LYS A 137 -13.43 18.69 -10.85
C LYS A 137 -14.89 18.29 -10.82
N GLU A 138 -15.41 17.82 -11.95
CA GLU A 138 -16.79 17.36 -12.11
C GLU A 138 -17.12 16.13 -11.29
N LEU A 139 -16.09 15.34 -10.91
CA LEU A 139 -16.23 14.11 -10.12
C LEU A 139 -15.75 14.27 -8.68
N GLU A 140 -15.01 15.33 -8.33
CA GLU A 140 -14.44 15.53 -6.98
C GLU A 140 -15.50 15.40 -5.86
N ALA A 141 -16.72 15.88 -6.09
CA ALA A 141 -17.79 15.82 -5.10
C ALA A 141 -18.37 14.40 -4.88
N TYR A 142 -18.12 13.49 -5.79
CA TYR A 142 -18.66 12.13 -5.78
C TYR A 142 -17.62 11.06 -5.43
N ILE A 143 -16.34 11.42 -5.45
CA ILE A 143 -15.23 10.48 -5.24
C ILE A 143 -14.68 10.63 -3.83
N THR A 144 -14.60 9.53 -3.11
CA THR A 144 -13.84 9.43 -1.86
C THR A 144 -12.53 8.68 -2.12
N ILE A 145 -11.39 9.28 -1.75
CA ILE A 145 -10.08 8.64 -1.91
C ILE A 145 -9.84 7.72 -0.72
N MET A 146 -9.38 6.52 -1.00
CA MET A 146 -8.94 5.54 -0.01
C MET A 146 -7.54 5.01 -0.36
N GLU A 147 -6.74 4.79 0.66
CA GLU A 147 -5.49 4.07 0.56
C GLU A 147 -5.69 2.69 1.21
N PRO A 148 -5.25 1.59 0.58
CA PRO A 148 -5.28 0.27 1.19
C PRO A 148 -4.27 0.19 2.34
N ASP A 149 -4.59 -0.66 3.33
CA ASP A 149 -3.70 -0.88 4.46
C ASP A 149 -2.39 -1.54 3.98
N TYR A 150 -1.28 -1.14 4.59
CA TYR A 150 -0.04 -1.89 4.46
C TYR A 150 -0.17 -3.26 5.13
N LEU A 151 0.65 -4.21 4.68
CA LEU A 151 0.69 -5.53 5.31
C LEU A 151 1.02 -5.43 6.79
N SER A 152 0.18 -6.01 7.63
CA SER A 152 0.45 -6.16 9.06
C SER A 152 1.61 -7.13 9.30
N LYS A 153 2.10 -7.23 10.54
CA LYS A 153 3.13 -8.23 10.88
C LYS A 153 2.62 -9.65 10.65
N GLU A 154 1.35 -9.89 10.96
CA GLU A 154 0.67 -11.17 10.79
C GLU A 154 0.57 -11.54 9.31
N ASP A 155 0.12 -10.60 8.45
CA ASP A 155 0.03 -10.80 6.99
C ASP A 155 1.41 -11.08 6.39
N LEU A 156 2.45 -10.36 6.84
CA LEU A 156 3.83 -10.60 6.41
C LEU A 156 4.31 -11.99 6.81
N ARG A 157 3.99 -12.46 8.02
CA ARG A 157 4.33 -13.81 8.49
C ARG A 157 3.67 -14.87 7.63
N GLU A 158 2.38 -14.74 7.39
CA GLU A 158 1.62 -15.65 6.53
C GLU A 158 2.19 -15.67 5.10
N LYS A 159 2.50 -14.50 4.55
CA LYS A 159 3.04 -14.38 3.21
C LYS A 159 4.43 -15.00 3.07
N ILE A 160 5.33 -14.74 4.03
CA ILE A 160 6.66 -15.36 4.05
C ILE A 160 6.52 -16.88 4.14
N THR A 161 5.65 -17.38 5.01
CA THR A 161 5.41 -18.80 5.20
C THR A 161 4.86 -19.45 3.93
N SER A 162 3.88 -18.85 3.28
CA SER A 162 3.31 -19.33 2.01
C SER A 162 4.37 -19.44 0.92
N ILE A 163 5.18 -18.41 0.74
CA ILE A 163 6.24 -18.41 -0.28
C ILE A 163 7.31 -19.48 0.01
N CYS A 164 7.69 -19.69 1.27
CA CYS A 164 8.60 -20.75 1.65
C CYS A 164 8.03 -22.13 1.29
N LEU A 165 6.75 -22.37 1.62
CA LEU A 165 6.07 -23.64 1.33
C LEU A 165 5.93 -23.90 -0.19
N GLU A 166 5.55 -22.87 -0.95
CA GLU A 166 5.42 -22.94 -2.41
C GLU A 166 6.73 -23.30 -3.10
N ASN A 167 7.87 -22.86 -2.55
CA ASN A 167 9.18 -23.12 -3.11
C ASN A 167 9.91 -24.30 -2.44
N GLY A 168 9.27 -25.01 -1.51
CA GLY A 168 9.85 -26.15 -0.81
C GLY A 168 11.02 -25.79 0.12
N VAL A 169 11.05 -24.56 0.62
CA VAL A 169 12.09 -24.03 1.51
C VAL A 169 11.60 -24.08 2.97
N ASN A 170 12.52 -24.29 3.90
CA ASN A 170 12.20 -24.28 5.32
C ASN A 170 11.71 -22.90 5.77
N VAL A 171 10.65 -22.89 6.60
CA VAL A 171 10.16 -21.65 7.21
C VAL A 171 11.24 -21.12 8.17
N PRO A 172 11.54 -19.80 8.13
CA PRO A 172 12.53 -19.19 9.01
C PRO A 172 12.21 -19.35 10.50
N SER A 173 13.25 -19.40 11.35
CA SER A 173 13.07 -19.34 12.80
C SER A 173 12.37 -18.05 13.23
N ASP A 174 11.71 -18.05 14.40
CA ASP A 174 10.98 -16.88 14.89
C ASP A 174 11.84 -15.62 14.96
N ALA A 175 13.11 -15.75 15.39
CA ALA A 175 14.03 -14.62 15.41
C ALA A 175 14.33 -14.05 14.00
N LEU A 176 14.50 -14.92 13.00
CA LEU A 176 14.71 -14.47 11.62
C LEU A 176 13.40 -13.95 11.03
N MET A 177 12.28 -14.58 11.31
CA MET A 177 10.95 -14.14 10.88
C MET A 177 10.68 -12.71 11.35
N PHE A 178 10.94 -12.39 12.61
CA PHE A 178 10.79 -11.05 13.15
C PHE A 178 11.68 -10.04 12.41
N ARG A 179 12.93 -10.37 12.14
CA ARG A 179 13.84 -9.50 11.37
C ARG A 179 13.37 -9.28 9.93
N LEU A 180 12.83 -10.31 9.27
CA LEU A 180 12.24 -10.21 7.94
C LEU A 180 10.98 -9.34 7.94
N GLN A 181 10.10 -9.51 8.91
CA GLN A 181 8.91 -8.66 9.07
C GLN A 181 9.29 -7.18 9.23
N MET A 182 10.27 -6.87 10.07
CA MET A 182 10.76 -5.49 10.23
C MET A 182 11.41 -4.94 8.96
N LEU A 183 12.14 -5.78 8.24
CA LEU A 183 12.78 -5.38 7.00
C LEU A 183 11.77 -5.13 5.88
N LEU A 184 10.76 -5.99 5.75
CA LEU A 184 9.78 -5.95 4.67
C LEU A 184 8.58 -5.02 4.97
N ALA A 185 8.44 -4.53 6.20
CA ALA A 185 7.38 -3.60 6.59
C ALA A 185 7.34 -2.36 5.67
N GLY A 186 6.12 -1.96 5.27
CA GLY A 186 5.89 -0.81 4.40
C GLY A 186 6.18 -1.05 2.91
N LEU A 187 6.43 -2.29 2.51
CA LEU A 187 6.49 -2.70 1.10
C LEU A 187 5.13 -3.24 0.65
N SER A 188 4.86 -3.15 -0.64
CA SER A 188 3.70 -3.76 -1.26
C SER A 188 3.82 -5.30 -1.29
N VAL A 189 2.70 -6.01 -1.46
CA VAL A 189 2.71 -7.48 -1.56
C VAL A 189 3.63 -7.95 -2.69
N THR A 190 3.53 -7.33 -3.86
CA THR A 190 4.36 -7.66 -5.01
C THR A 190 5.85 -7.43 -4.75
N GLU A 191 6.20 -6.34 -4.06
CA GLU A 191 7.59 -6.05 -3.68
C GLU A 191 8.13 -7.07 -2.69
N VAL A 192 7.32 -7.44 -1.68
CA VAL A 192 7.66 -8.49 -0.71
C VAL A 192 7.91 -9.82 -1.43
N GLU A 193 6.98 -10.23 -2.31
CA GLU A 193 7.15 -11.47 -3.09
C GLU A 193 8.43 -11.46 -3.93
N ASN A 194 8.68 -10.39 -4.64
CA ASN A 194 9.85 -10.29 -5.50
C ASN A 194 11.17 -10.36 -4.71
N ILE A 195 11.23 -9.72 -3.54
CA ILE A 195 12.42 -9.78 -2.68
C ILE A 195 12.62 -11.20 -2.14
N LEU A 196 11.56 -11.87 -1.66
CA LEU A 196 11.63 -13.21 -1.12
C LEU A 196 11.99 -14.24 -2.20
N ARG A 197 11.35 -14.18 -3.36
CA ARG A 197 11.66 -15.06 -4.50
C ARG A 197 13.11 -14.87 -4.97
N LEU A 198 13.62 -13.64 -4.99
CA LEU A 198 15.00 -13.36 -5.34
C LEU A 198 15.98 -13.94 -4.32
N ALA A 199 15.67 -13.88 -3.02
CA ALA A 199 16.48 -14.50 -1.97
C ALA A 199 16.53 -16.02 -2.15
N ILE A 200 15.38 -16.66 -2.27
CA ILE A 200 15.28 -18.11 -2.45
C ILE A 200 15.97 -18.58 -3.75
N ALA A 201 15.86 -17.81 -4.83
CA ALA A 201 16.50 -18.16 -6.11
C ALA A 201 18.03 -18.10 -6.08
N ASN A 202 18.63 -17.42 -5.10
CA ASN A 202 20.08 -17.25 -4.99
C ASN A 202 20.77 -18.55 -4.55
N ASP A 203 20.26 -19.22 -3.51
CA ASP A 203 20.88 -20.41 -2.92
C ASP A 203 19.88 -21.51 -2.52
N GLY A 204 18.58 -21.33 -2.77
CA GLY A 204 17.53 -22.29 -2.45
C GLY A 204 17.12 -22.30 -0.97
N ALA A 205 17.53 -21.31 -0.20
CA ALA A 205 17.19 -21.15 1.21
C ALA A 205 16.67 -19.74 1.51
N LEU A 206 16.17 -19.53 2.71
CA LEU A 206 15.84 -18.20 3.22
C LEU A 206 16.45 -18.07 4.62
N ASP A 207 17.60 -17.42 4.69
CA ASP A 207 18.36 -17.32 5.94
C ASP A 207 18.92 -15.91 6.22
N ALA A 208 19.72 -15.79 7.27
CA ALA A 208 20.26 -14.49 7.69
C ALA A 208 21.27 -13.91 6.68
N SER A 209 21.83 -14.69 5.78
CA SER A 209 22.79 -14.23 4.78
C SER A 209 22.13 -13.42 3.67
N ASP A 210 20.80 -13.56 3.49
CA ASP A 210 20.01 -12.83 2.50
C ASP A 210 19.69 -11.37 2.92
N ILE A 211 19.74 -11.09 4.22
CA ILE A 211 19.38 -9.76 4.75
C ILE A 211 20.11 -8.62 4.05
N PRO A 212 21.45 -8.67 3.81
CA PRO A 212 22.16 -7.60 3.12
C PRO A 212 21.64 -7.35 1.69
N MET A 213 21.31 -8.41 0.96
CA MET A 213 20.73 -8.34 -0.38
C MET A 213 19.34 -7.72 -0.34
N MET A 214 18.47 -8.20 0.55
CA MET A 214 17.12 -7.66 0.75
C MET A 214 17.13 -6.18 1.12
N VAL A 215 18.02 -5.77 2.03
CA VAL A 215 18.24 -4.34 2.37
C VAL A 215 18.59 -3.54 1.12
N LYS A 216 19.48 -4.05 0.26
CA LYS A 216 19.87 -3.37 -0.98
C LYS A 216 18.69 -3.24 -1.95
N GLN A 217 17.85 -4.26 -2.07
CA GLN A 217 16.62 -4.19 -2.90
C GLN A 217 15.65 -3.15 -2.37
N LYS A 218 15.36 -3.17 -1.06
CA LYS A 218 14.51 -2.13 -0.43
C LYS A 218 15.09 -0.73 -0.66
N GLN A 219 16.40 -0.57 -0.59
CA GLN A 219 17.07 0.70 -0.89
C GLN A 219 16.80 1.19 -2.31
N GLN A 220 16.83 0.28 -3.29
CA GLN A 220 16.56 0.62 -4.70
C GLN A 220 15.09 1.04 -4.91
N MET A 221 14.16 0.39 -4.21
CA MET A 221 12.73 0.73 -4.26
C MET A 221 12.47 2.12 -3.67
N ILE A 222 13.05 2.41 -2.50
CA ILE A 222 12.96 3.73 -1.85
C ILE A 222 13.54 4.84 -2.74
N LYS A 223 14.63 4.57 -3.47
CA LYS A 223 15.21 5.55 -4.40
C LYS A 223 14.27 5.90 -5.56
N LYS A 224 13.40 4.98 -6.00
CA LYS A 224 12.45 5.24 -7.09
C LYS A 224 11.45 6.34 -6.73
N SER A 225 11.11 6.52 -5.45
CA SER A 225 10.20 7.57 -5.00
C SER A 225 10.76 8.99 -5.22
N GLY A 226 12.08 9.13 -5.37
CA GLY A 226 12.76 10.41 -5.61
C GLY A 226 12.75 11.39 -4.43
N ILE A 227 11.94 11.16 -3.40
CA ILE A 227 11.77 12.02 -2.22
C ILE A 227 12.75 11.63 -1.11
N LEU A 228 12.98 10.32 -0.96
CA LEU A 228 13.82 9.76 0.06
C LEU A 228 15.19 9.34 -0.50
N GLU A 229 16.23 9.63 0.23
CA GLU A 229 17.58 9.21 -0.08
C GLU A 229 18.14 8.38 1.08
N MET A 230 18.61 7.18 0.78
CA MET A 230 19.24 6.35 1.78
C MET A 230 20.69 6.79 1.99
N VAL A 231 21.03 7.11 3.22
CA VAL A 231 22.36 7.52 3.64
C VAL A 231 23.09 6.31 4.24
N GLN A 232 24.27 6.01 3.72
CA GLN A 232 25.11 4.96 4.33
C GLN A 232 25.63 5.45 5.69
N ALA A 233 25.22 4.80 6.76
CA ALA A 233 25.69 5.05 8.11
C ALA A 233 26.93 4.17 8.38
N LYS A 234 28.13 4.72 8.22
CA LYS A 234 29.41 4.03 8.51
C LYS A 234 29.94 4.42 9.90
N GLU A 235 29.54 5.58 10.38
CA GLU A 235 30.00 6.20 11.60
C GLU A 235 29.43 5.49 12.84
N LYS A 236 30.26 5.31 13.87
CA LYS A 236 29.87 4.72 15.16
C LYS A 236 29.74 5.82 16.22
N LEU A 237 29.05 5.54 17.33
CA LEU A 237 28.97 6.49 18.47
C LEU A 237 30.36 6.86 19.04
N ALA A 238 31.33 5.95 18.95
CA ALA A 238 32.70 6.21 19.37
C ALA A 238 33.42 7.29 18.50
N ASP A 239 32.97 7.49 17.26
CA ASP A 239 33.55 8.46 16.34
C ASP A 239 33.07 9.89 16.64
N ILE A 240 32.12 10.06 17.55
CA ILE A 240 31.57 11.34 17.98
C ILE A 240 32.35 11.80 19.23
N GLY A 241 33.02 12.95 19.13
CA GLY A 241 33.66 13.58 20.29
C GLY A 241 32.64 14.25 21.20
N GLY A 242 32.72 14.03 22.52
CA GLY A 242 31.77 14.57 23.48
C GLY A 242 30.37 13.95 23.40
N LEU A 243 29.37 14.68 23.88
CA LEU A 243 27.97 14.29 23.90
C LEU A 243 27.69 13.01 24.71
N GLU A 244 28.37 12.81 25.82
CA GLU A 244 28.31 11.57 26.61
C GLU A 244 26.87 11.22 27.05
N ASN A 245 26.11 12.21 27.54
CA ASN A 245 24.69 12.01 27.92
C ASN A 245 23.81 11.55 26.74
N LEU A 246 24.09 12.04 25.51
CA LEU A 246 23.35 11.61 24.32
C LEU A 246 23.74 10.20 23.92
N LYS A 247 24.99 9.82 24.04
CA LYS A 247 25.48 8.47 23.76
C LYS A 247 24.87 7.45 24.71
N GLU A 248 24.83 7.77 26.01
CA GLU A 248 24.18 6.95 27.04
C GLU A 248 22.69 6.81 26.75
N TRP A 249 22.01 7.92 26.49
CA TRP A 249 20.59 7.90 26.12
C TRP A 249 20.31 7.05 24.87
N LEU A 250 21.13 7.13 23.82
CA LEU A 250 20.98 6.31 22.61
C LEU A 250 21.21 4.83 22.91
N ALA A 251 22.15 4.48 23.79
CA ALA A 251 22.39 3.10 24.21
C ALA A 251 21.18 2.52 24.97
N ASP A 252 20.61 3.28 25.90
CA ASP A 252 19.39 2.88 26.63
C ASP A 252 18.21 2.67 25.67
N LYS A 253 18.03 3.57 24.69
CA LYS A 253 16.97 3.43 23.71
C LYS A 253 17.20 2.26 22.77
N ASN A 254 18.46 1.94 22.43
CA ASN A 254 18.76 0.73 21.66
C ASN A 254 18.36 -0.53 22.41
N TYR A 255 18.56 -0.59 23.72
CA TYR A 255 18.12 -1.72 24.54
C TYR A 255 16.59 -1.92 24.47
N ILE A 256 15.80 -0.83 24.49
CA ILE A 256 14.36 -0.85 24.32
C ILE A 256 13.97 -1.39 22.92
N PHE A 257 14.65 -0.93 21.87
CA PHE A 257 14.40 -1.40 20.50
C PHE A 257 14.75 -2.87 20.29
N GLN A 258 15.73 -3.39 20.99
CA GLN A 258 16.10 -4.81 20.90
C GLN A 258 15.15 -5.72 21.69
N ASN A 259 14.40 -5.17 22.67
CA ASN A 259 13.49 -5.90 23.56
C ASN A 259 12.09 -5.26 23.56
N ILE A 260 11.52 -5.05 22.37
CA ILE A 260 10.25 -4.32 22.18
C ILE A 260 9.11 -4.99 22.94
N GLU A 261 8.96 -6.30 22.85
CA GLU A 261 7.88 -7.05 23.50
C GLU A 261 7.95 -6.94 25.03
N ASP A 262 9.14 -7.04 25.61
CA ASP A 262 9.35 -6.86 27.04
C ASP A 262 9.07 -5.43 27.48
N ALA A 263 9.48 -4.45 26.66
CA ALA A 263 9.25 -3.03 26.95
C ALA A 263 7.75 -2.67 26.92
N GLU A 264 7.01 -3.18 25.95
CA GLU A 264 5.55 -3.00 25.86
C GLU A 264 4.82 -3.67 27.03
N ASN A 265 5.22 -4.88 27.39
CA ASN A 265 4.66 -5.60 28.56
C ASN A 265 4.92 -4.84 29.88
N PHE A 266 6.04 -4.14 30.00
CA PHE A 266 6.35 -3.27 31.12
C PHE A 266 5.69 -1.89 31.05
N GLY A 267 4.96 -1.57 29.98
CA GLY A 267 4.32 -0.27 29.77
C GLY A 267 5.30 0.85 29.37
N VAL A 268 6.49 0.51 28.87
CA VAL A 268 7.47 1.48 28.37
C VAL A 268 7.15 1.83 26.93
N ASN A 269 6.90 3.12 26.67
CA ASN A 269 6.66 3.60 25.32
C ASN A 269 7.93 3.58 24.47
N ILE A 270 7.84 3.01 23.28
CA ILE A 270 8.91 3.06 22.28
C ILE A 270 9.07 4.52 21.82
N PRO A 271 10.32 5.07 21.81
CA PRO A 271 10.56 6.43 21.35
C PRO A 271 10.21 6.58 19.88
N LYS A 272 9.27 7.48 19.57
CA LYS A 272 8.77 7.73 18.20
C LYS A 272 9.67 8.65 17.40
N GLY A 273 10.53 9.42 18.04
CA GLY A 273 11.41 10.36 17.37
C GLY A 273 12.28 11.16 18.33
N VAL A 274 13.31 11.81 17.77
CA VAL A 274 14.24 12.66 18.48
C VAL A 274 14.43 13.96 17.71
N LEU A 275 14.30 15.09 18.39
CA LEU A 275 14.63 16.39 17.83
C LEU A 275 16.07 16.76 18.20
N ILE A 276 16.95 16.86 17.21
CA ILE A 276 18.34 17.30 17.39
C ILE A 276 18.47 18.74 16.91
N ALA A 277 18.62 19.69 17.83
CA ALA A 277 18.78 21.10 17.54
C ALA A 277 20.21 21.55 17.90
N GLY A 278 20.75 22.52 17.17
CA GLY A 278 22.08 23.09 17.39
C GLY A 278 22.59 23.89 16.20
N MET A 279 23.70 24.60 16.36
CA MET A 279 24.31 25.41 15.31
C MET A 279 24.80 24.55 14.13
N PRO A 280 24.98 25.14 12.93
CA PRO A 280 25.65 24.48 11.83
C PRO A 280 27.03 23.96 12.26
N GLY A 281 27.38 22.74 11.83
CA GLY A 281 28.69 22.16 12.16
C GLY A 281 28.79 21.42 13.49
N CYS A 282 27.82 21.49 14.42
CA CYS A 282 27.88 20.82 15.72
C CYS A 282 27.66 19.30 15.71
N GLY A 283 27.67 18.63 14.54
CA GLY A 283 27.63 17.17 14.47
C GLY A 283 26.22 16.54 14.37
N LYS A 284 25.15 17.33 14.19
CA LYS A 284 23.75 16.76 14.09
C LYS A 284 23.59 15.61 13.12
N SER A 285 24.08 15.76 11.89
CA SER A 285 24.01 14.72 10.86
C SER A 285 24.91 13.52 11.16
N LEU A 286 26.04 13.76 11.84
CA LEU A 286 26.92 12.69 12.30
C LEU A 286 26.24 11.86 13.39
N THR A 287 25.58 12.51 14.33
CA THR A 287 24.81 11.87 15.39
C THR A 287 23.69 11.00 14.81
N ALA A 288 22.94 11.50 13.81
CA ALA A 288 21.90 10.73 13.14
C ALA A 288 22.45 9.45 12.47
N LYS A 289 23.61 9.54 11.82
CA LYS A 289 24.27 8.38 11.21
C LYS A 289 24.74 7.36 12.26
N ALA A 290 25.34 7.84 13.34
CA ALA A 290 25.79 6.97 14.42
C ALA A 290 24.63 6.31 15.16
N ALA A 291 23.52 7.01 15.38
CA ALA A 291 22.30 6.46 15.94
C ALA A 291 21.71 5.35 15.05
N ALA A 292 21.61 5.59 13.75
CA ALA A 292 21.14 4.58 12.79
C ALA A 292 22.01 3.31 12.83
N LYS A 293 23.32 3.48 12.94
CA LYS A 293 24.27 2.37 13.08
C LYS A 293 24.07 1.61 14.38
N THR A 294 23.82 2.32 15.49
CA THR A 294 23.60 1.73 16.83
C THR A 294 22.29 0.93 16.87
N PHE A 295 21.23 1.47 16.26
CA PHE A 295 19.94 0.79 16.19
C PHE A 295 19.86 -0.29 15.08
N GLU A 296 20.93 -0.49 14.32
CA GLU A 296 20.97 -1.38 13.16
C GLU A 296 19.85 -1.10 12.14
N MET A 297 19.46 0.17 12.04
CA MET A 297 18.38 0.62 11.16
C MET A 297 18.92 1.38 9.93
N PRO A 298 18.23 1.29 8.79
CA PRO A 298 18.56 2.11 7.62
C PRO A 298 18.31 3.60 7.92
N LEU A 299 19.21 4.47 7.51
CA LEU A 299 19.04 5.92 7.61
C LEU A 299 18.49 6.47 6.30
N LEU A 300 17.30 7.03 6.37
CA LEU A 300 16.66 7.73 5.26
C LEU A 300 16.74 9.23 5.48
N ARG A 301 17.15 9.96 4.46
CA ARG A 301 17.13 11.42 4.44
C ARG A 301 15.99 11.89 3.54
N MET A 302 15.10 12.70 4.08
CA MET A 302 14.05 13.37 3.32
C MET A 302 14.53 14.76 2.90
N ASP A 303 14.44 15.07 1.61
CA ASP A 303 14.76 16.39 1.08
C ASP A 303 13.46 17.20 0.91
N MET A 304 13.21 18.07 1.88
CA MET A 304 12.01 18.93 1.87
C MET A 304 11.95 19.85 0.65
N GLY A 305 13.10 20.20 0.04
CA GLY A 305 13.15 20.98 -1.19
C GLY A 305 12.64 20.24 -2.43
N LYS A 306 12.66 18.91 -2.41
CA LYS A 306 12.11 18.09 -3.50
C LYS A 306 10.60 17.89 -3.39
N ILE A 307 10.03 17.89 -2.20
CA ILE A 307 8.58 17.77 -1.97
C ILE A 307 7.85 18.93 -2.64
N GLY A 308 8.32 20.17 -2.46
CA GLY A 308 7.71 21.35 -3.08
C GLY A 308 7.78 21.34 -4.63
N ARG A 309 8.78 20.70 -5.23
CA ARG A 309 8.92 20.57 -6.68
C ARG A 309 8.05 19.47 -7.27
N ALA A 310 7.84 18.37 -6.56
CA ALA A 310 6.91 17.32 -6.95
C ALA A 310 5.46 17.87 -6.99
N SER A 311 5.03 18.56 -5.93
CA SER A 311 3.69 19.16 -5.89
C SER A 311 3.51 20.34 -6.89
N CYS A 312 4.58 21.00 -7.33
CA CYS A 312 4.51 22.02 -8.37
C CYS A 312 4.46 21.44 -9.81
N ARG A 313 5.03 20.25 -10.05
CA ARG A 313 4.92 19.58 -11.36
C ARG A 313 3.51 19.05 -11.65
N GLU A 314 2.73 18.77 -10.61
CA GLU A 314 1.34 18.35 -10.75
C GLU A 314 0.36 19.53 -10.94
N ARG A 315 0.83 20.79 -10.79
CA ARG A 315 -0.03 21.99 -10.92
C ARG A 315 0.16 22.77 -12.24
N VAL A 316 0.96 22.26 -13.18
CA VAL A 316 1.17 22.94 -14.47
C VAL A 316 0.50 22.18 -15.60
#